data_401c9defc2b8cfda89f522b1d8a574c6
#
_entry.id   401c9defc2b8cfda89f522b1d8a574c6
#
_cell.length_a   1.000
_cell.length_b   1.000
_cell.length_c   1.000
_cell.angle_alpha   90.00
_cell.angle_beta   90.00
_cell.angle_gamma   90.00
#
_symmetry.space_group_name_H-M   'P 1'
#
loop_
_entity.id
_entity.type
_entity.pdbx_description
1 polymer ?
#
loop_
_entity_poly.entity_id
_entity_poly.type
_entity_poly.pdbx_seq_one_letter_code
_entity_poly.pdbx_strand_id
1 'polypeptide(L)'
;MLFKVENLNLVYDMGKEVETYALRNINLSLEGNRLVGIMGPSGSGKSSLLYSLAGLKAPSSGTISYSGIKYSELSPSKSTALRKKDFGFIFQRHFLIDYMTILDNVLTPINDNSTKARQKALALLDKLGIKHLADKKPHQLSGGQRQKAAIARALINDPKVIFGDEITASLDHESAKEVMKLLDEYTSNALVIVVTHDASILENADDIINIWDGSITSINKQRMEGYDESAINL
;
A
#
# COMPACT_ATOMS: atom_id res chain seq x y z
N MET A 1 -6.02 9.39 -14.34
CA MET A 1 -5.44 9.86 -13.05
C MET A 1 -6.27 9.32 -11.91
N LEU A 2 -5.66 8.55 -11.02
CA LEU A 2 -6.34 7.95 -9.86
C LEU A 2 -6.18 8.82 -8.60
N PHE A 3 -4.95 9.27 -8.33
CA PHE A 3 -4.67 10.28 -7.29
C PHE A 3 -4.16 11.58 -7.89
N LYS A 4 -4.60 12.69 -7.31
CA LYS A 4 -4.04 14.03 -7.51
C LYS A 4 -3.78 14.66 -6.15
N VAL A 5 -2.55 15.09 -5.93
CA VAL A 5 -2.08 15.75 -4.70
C VAL A 5 -1.55 17.11 -5.08
N GLU A 6 -2.04 18.16 -4.41
CA GLU A 6 -1.68 19.55 -4.72
C GLU A 6 -1.28 20.29 -3.44
N ASN A 7 -0.04 20.77 -3.40
CA ASN A 7 0.56 21.58 -2.32
C ASN A 7 0.37 20.97 -0.93
N LEU A 8 0.49 19.61 -0.83
CA LEU A 8 0.23 18.89 0.40
C LEU A 8 1.31 19.16 1.43
N ASN A 9 0.89 19.59 2.61
CA ASN A 9 1.75 19.70 3.79
C ASN A 9 1.15 18.87 4.93
N LEU A 10 2.03 18.22 5.69
CA LEU A 10 1.67 17.55 6.94
C LEU A 10 2.64 17.95 8.04
N VAL A 11 2.09 18.59 9.08
CA VAL A 11 2.83 19.08 10.23
C VAL A 11 2.31 18.35 11.46
N TYR A 12 3.23 17.74 12.22
CA TYR A 12 2.94 17.22 13.56
C TYR A 12 3.21 18.29 14.60
N ASP A 13 2.45 18.25 15.68
CA ASP A 13 2.57 19.19 16.79
C ASP A 13 2.38 20.67 16.40
N MET A 14 1.50 20.93 15.43
CA MET A 14 1.18 22.26 14.95
C MET A 14 0.76 23.17 16.12
N GLY A 15 1.38 24.36 16.22
CA GLY A 15 1.12 25.32 17.28
C GLY A 15 1.85 25.06 18.59
N LYS A 16 2.75 24.05 18.66
CA LYS A 16 3.67 23.84 19.78
C LYS A 16 5.01 24.53 19.51
N GLU A 17 5.89 24.58 20.54
CA GLU A 17 7.23 25.21 20.42
C GLU A 17 8.09 24.60 19.31
N VAL A 18 7.92 23.30 19.01
CA VAL A 18 8.64 22.61 17.96
C VAL A 18 7.63 21.91 17.04
N GLU A 19 7.47 22.45 15.85
CA GLU A 19 6.67 21.83 14.79
C GLU A 19 7.54 20.88 13.94
N THR A 20 7.04 19.69 13.66
CA THR A 20 7.72 18.73 12.79
C THR A 20 7.00 18.64 11.46
N TYR A 21 7.64 19.12 10.42
CA TYR A 21 7.13 19.01 9.04
C TYR A 21 7.43 17.62 8.49
N ALA A 22 6.44 16.76 8.46
CA ALA A 22 6.57 15.43 7.89
C ALA A 22 6.43 15.41 6.38
N LEU A 23 5.64 16.34 5.81
CA LEU A 23 5.53 16.55 4.35
C LEU A 23 5.53 18.04 4.06
N ARG A 24 6.22 18.42 2.98
CA ARG A 24 6.43 19.82 2.55
C ARG A 24 6.10 19.97 1.07
N ASN A 25 5.03 20.70 0.77
CA ASN A 25 4.62 21.08 -0.58
C ASN A 25 4.65 19.93 -1.61
N ILE A 26 4.09 18.78 -1.22
CA ILE A 26 4.02 17.62 -2.10
C ILE A 26 3.02 17.88 -3.22
N ASN A 27 3.48 17.74 -4.46
CA ASN A 27 2.67 17.73 -5.67
C ASN A 27 2.92 16.41 -6.39
N LEU A 28 1.86 15.61 -6.59
CA LEU A 28 1.96 14.26 -7.12
C LEU A 28 0.71 13.86 -7.87
N SER A 29 0.88 13.18 -8.99
CA SER A 29 -0.21 12.55 -9.74
C SER A 29 0.11 11.09 -9.96
N LEU A 30 -0.82 10.20 -9.57
CA LEU A 30 -0.68 8.76 -9.76
C LEU A 30 -1.82 8.23 -10.62
N GLU A 31 -1.48 7.36 -11.53
CA GLU A 31 -2.46 6.62 -12.34
C GLU A 31 -2.72 5.24 -11.73
N GLY A 32 -3.78 4.58 -12.17
CA GLY A 32 -4.06 3.20 -11.78
C GLY A 32 -3.17 2.21 -12.51
N ASN A 33 -3.28 0.94 -12.11
CA ASN A 33 -2.64 -0.20 -12.79
C ASN A 33 -1.11 -0.08 -12.87
N ARG A 34 -0.47 0.28 -11.76
CA ARG A 34 0.97 0.48 -11.65
C ARG A 34 1.51 -0.01 -10.31
N LEU A 35 2.79 -0.36 -10.30
CA LEU A 35 3.59 -0.54 -9.10
C LEU A 35 4.41 0.73 -8.85
N VAL A 36 4.17 1.40 -7.75
CA VAL A 36 4.86 2.63 -7.35
C VAL A 36 5.64 2.38 -6.07
N GLY A 37 6.95 2.58 -6.12
CA GLY A 37 7.83 2.57 -4.96
C GLY A 37 7.95 3.97 -4.35
N ILE A 38 7.93 4.07 -3.02
CA ILE A 38 8.28 5.29 -2.29
C ILE A 38 9.54 5.00 -1.47
N MET A 39 10.64 5.68 -1.80
CA MET A 39 11.94 5.48 -1.17
C MET A 39 12.46 6.74 -0.48
N GLY A 40 13.43 6.55 0.42
CA GLY A 40 14.11 7.61 1.15
C GLY A 40 14.58 7.12 2.52
N PRO A 41 15.40 7.90 3.25
CA PRO A 41 15.89 7.53 4.57
C PRO A 41 14.78 7.43 5.61
N SER A 42 15.11 6.84 6.76
CA SER A 42 14.19 6.83 7.91
C SER A 42 13.84 8.27 8.32
N GLY A 43 12.58 8.52 8.64
CA GLY A 43 12.08 9.86 9.02
C GLY A 43 11.85 10.82 7.85
N SER A 44 12.09 10.44 6.58
CA SER A 44 11.94 11.35 5.43
C SER A 44 10.49 11.69 5.05
N GLY A 45 9.48 11.04 5.65
CA GLY A 45 8.06 11.31 5.35
C GLY A 45 7.36 10.25 4.52
N LYS A 46 8.02 9.14 4.14
CA LYS A 46 7.45 8.07 3.28
C LYS A 46 6.10 7.54 3.78
N SER A 47 6.08 7.00 5.00
CA SER A 47 4.83 6.48 5.60
C SER A 47 3.79 7.59 5.81
N SER A 48 4.24 8.83 6.06
CA SER A 48 3.34 9.99 6.16
C SER A 48 2.64 10.27 4.83
N LEU A 49 3.36 10.20 3.70
CA LEU A 49 2.76 10.33 2.38
C LEU A 49 1.80 9.16 2.10
N LEU A 50 2.25 7.93 2.36
CA LEU A 50 1.41 6.73 2.18
C LEU A 50 0.09 6.84 2.95
N TYR A 51 0.14 7.21 4.25
CA TYR A 51 -1.05 7.33 5.09
C TYR A 51 -1.94 8.52 4.71
N SER A 52 -1.37 9.59 4.17
CA SER A 52 -2.14 10.72 3.64
C SER A 52 -2.90 10.31 2.38
N LEU A 53 -2.25 9.63 1.42
CA LEU A 53 -2.89 9.07 0.23
C LEU A 53 -4.00 8.08 0.59
N ALA A 54 -3.77 7.29 1.62
CA ALA A 54 -4.73 6.32 2.15
C ALA A 54 -5.90 6.94 2.92
N GLY A 55 -5.91 8.25 3.13
CA GLY A 55 -6.93 8.94 3.91
C GLY A 55 -6.94 8.54 5.40
N LEU A 56 -5.79 8.07 5.93
CA LEU A 56 -5.59 7.75 7.35
C LEU A 56 -5.01 8.93 8.12
N LYS A 57 -4.36 9.86 7.41
CA LYS A 57 -3.83 11.12 7.94
C LYS A 57 -4.42 12.27 7.14
N ALA A 58 -5.09 13.18 7.83
CA ALA A 58 -5.55 14.41 7.21
C ALA A 58 -4.36 15.36 7.00
N PRO A 59 -4.23 16.00 5.83
CA PRO A 59 -3.20 17.00 5.60
C PRO A 59 -3.42 18.23 6.48
N SER A 60 -2.32 18.92 6.84
CA SER A 60 -2.39 20.22 7.50
C SER A 60 -2.78 21.34 6.53
N SER A 61 -2.37 21.22 5.26
CA SER A 61 -2.82 22.06 4.15
C SER A 61 -2.64 21.36 2.81
N GLY A 62 -3.19 21.92 1.74
CA GLY A 62 -3.21 21.31 0.42
C GLY A 62 -4.39 20.36 0.23
N THR A 63 -4.42 19.65 -0.88
CA THR A 63 -5.54 18.77 -1.24
C THR A 63 -5.08 17.42 -1.74
N ILE A 64 -5.87 16.39 -1.43
CA ILE A 64 -5.76 15.06 -2.01
C ILE A 64 -7.10 14.71 -2.64
N SER A 65 -7.07 14.30 -3.89
CA SER A 65 -8.23 13.78 -4.62
C SER A 65 -7.99 12.34 -5.04
N TYR A 66 -8.99 11.50 -4.86
CA TYR A 66 -9.03 10.11 -5.34
C TYR A 66 -10.20 9.94 -6.32
N SER A 67 -9.92 9.47 -7.53
CA SER A 67 -10.93 9.34 -8.61
C SER A 67 -11.77 10.62 -8.81
N GLY A 68 -11.13 11.80 -8.73
CA GLY A 68 -11.77 13.09 -8.90
C GLY A 68 -12.49 13.63 -7.65
N ILE A 69 -12.59 12.87 -6.57
CA ILE A 69 -13.27 13.29 -5.33
C ILE A 69 -12.21 13.78 -4.32
N LYS A 70 -12.33 15.02 -3.85
CA LYS A 70 -11.44 15.54 -2.80
C LYS A 70 -11.78 14.93 -1.44
N TYR A 71 -10.75 14.57 -0.69
CA TYR A 71 -10.95 14.00 0.66
C TYR A 71 -11.61 14.98 1.63
N SER A 72 -11.37 16.29 1.46
CA SER A 72 -12.01 17.34 2.26
C SER A 72 -13.53 17.43 2.05
N GLU A 73 -14.06 16.86 0.96
CA GLU A 73 -15.49 16.85 0.65
C GLU A 73 -16.20 15.59 1.21
N LEU A 74 -15.42 14.63 1.73
CA LEU A 74 -15.94 13.38 2.26
C LEU A 74 -16.29 13.52 3.74
N SER A 75 -17.50 13.13 4.11
CA SER A 75 -17.81 12.90 5.52
C SER A 75 -17.01 11.70 6.08
N PRO A 76 -16.80 11.61 7.39
CA PRO A 76 -16.09 10.47 8.01
C PRO A 76 -16.65 9.10 7.59
N SER A 77 -17.98 8.98 7.49
CA SER A 77 -18.66 7.77 7.05
C SER A 77 -18.33 7.42 5.59
N LYS A 78 -18.38 8.42 4.68
CA LYS A 78 -18.03 8.22 3.26
C LYS A 78 -16.55 7.88 3.08
N SER A 79 -15.65 8.53 3.84
CA SER A 79 -14.23 8.19 3.83
C SER A 79 -13.98 6.75 4.29
N THR A 80 -14.69 6.28 5.33
CA THR A 80 -14.59 4.91 5.81
C THR A 80 -15.12 3.92 4.79
N ALA A 81 -16.27 4.22 4.16
CA ALA A 81 -16.86 3.38 3.12
C ALA A 81 -15.92 3.27 1.89
N LEU A 82 -15.28 4.38 1.50
CA LEU A 82 -14.30 4.42 0.42
C LEU A 82 -13.11 3.50 0.72
N ARG A 83 -12.47 3.66 1.90
CA ARG A 83 -11.36 2.81 2.32
C ARG A 83 -11.74 1.34 2.36
N LYS A 84 -12.89 1.02 2.92
CA LYS A 84 -13.37 -0.37 3.00
C LYS A 84 -13.58 -0.99 1.63
N LYS A 85 -14.06 -0.20 0.66
CA LYS A 85 -14.42 -0.68 -0.68
C LYS A 85 -13.21 -0.80 -1.60
N ASP A 86 -12.37 0.24 -1.65
CA ASP A 86 -11.38 0.42 -2.70
C ASP A 86 -9.93 0.21 -2.24
N PHE A 87 -9.65 0.16 -0.91
CA PHE A 87 -8.28 0.15 -0.39
C PHE A 87 -7.94 -1.12 0.37
N GLY A 88 -6.76 -1.67 0.07
CA GLY A 88 -6.10 -2.72 0.84
C GLY A 88 -4.89 -2.16 1.58
N PHE A 89 -4.73 -2.53 2.85
CA PHE A 89 -3.63 -2.05 3.69
C PHE A 89 -2.77 -3.19 4.17
N ILE A 90 -1.47 -3.07 3.96
CA ILE A 90 -0.42 -3.94 4.48
C ILE A 90 0.51 -3.06 5.31
N PHE A 91 0.38 -3.13 6.62
CA PHE A 91 1.19 -2.35 7.54
C PHE A 91 2.46 -3.08 7.93
N GLN A 92 3.49 -2.34 8.35
CA GLN A 92 4.70 -2.88 8.94
C GLN A 92 4.38 -3.74 10.19
N ARG A 93 3.45 -3.31 11.03
CA ARG A 93 2.86 -4.14 12.09
C ARG A 93 1.65 -4.88 11.53
N HIS A 94 1.57 -6.17 11.74
CA HIS A 94 0.57 -7.04 11.07
C HIS A 94 -0.89 -6.74 11.45
N PHE A 95 -1.14 -6.18 12.65
CA PHE A 95 -2.47 -5.89 13.19
C PHE A 95 -3.47 -7.04 12.98
N LEU A 96 -3.01 -8.28 13.20
CA LEU A 96 -3.89 -9.44 13.24
C LEU A 96 -4.62 -9.48 14.59
N ILE A 97 -5.85 -9.98 14.57
CA ILE A 97 -6.70 -10.12 15.76
C ILE A 97 -6.32 -11.43 16.44
N ASP A 98 -5.71 -11.37 17.62
CA ASP A 98 -5.02 -12.49 18.26
C ASP A 98 -5.92 -13.67 18.65
N TYR A 99 -7.20 -13.43 18.94
CA TYR A 99 -8.16 -14.48 19.28
C TYR A 99 -8.83 -15.15 18.08
N MET A 100 -8.70 -14.57 16.88
CA MET A 100 -9.23 -15.11 15.62
C MET A 100 -8.23 -16.06 14.96
N THR A 101 -8.72 -17.01 14.16
CA THR A 101 -7.88 -17.81 13.26
C THR A 101 -7.29 -16.93 12.16
N ILE A 102 -6.28 -17.44 11.44
CA ILE A 102 -5.73 -16.75 10.28
C ILE A 102 -6.80 -16.59 9.19
N LEU A 103 -7.58 -17.61 8.95
CA LEU A 103 -8.67 -17.55 7.98
C LEU A 103 -9.70 -16.47 8.35
N ASP A 104 -10.11 -16.40 9.62
CA ASP A 104 -11.07 -15.39 10.08
C ASP A 104 -10.47 -13.98 10.01
N ASN A 105 -9.17 -13.81 10.32
CA ASN A 105 -8.47 -12.55 10.12
C ASN A 105 -8.51 -12.08 8.66
N VAL A 106 -8.31 -12.99 7.71
CA VAL A 106 -8.38 -12.67 6.27
C VAL A 106 -9.78 -12.24 5.85
N LEU A 107 -10.82 -12.81 6.46
CA LEU A 107 -12.22 -12.53 6.14
C LEU A 107 -12.76 -11.23 6.76
N THR A 108 -12.08 -10.64 7.76
CA THR A 108 -12.57 -9.44 8.47
C THR A 108 -12.95 -8.26 7.56
N PRO A 109 -12.22 -7.92 6.47
CA PRO A 109 -12.56 -6.75 5.65
C PRO A 109 -13.90 -6.89 4.93
N ILE A 110 -14.25 -8.10 4.49
CA ILE A 110 -15.47 -8.36 3.74
C ILE A 110 -16.66 -8.68 4.64
N ASN A 111 -16.43 -9.08 5.90
CA ASN A 111 -17.46 -9.49 6.86
C ASN A 111 -18.43 -10.54 6.25
N ASP A 112 -17.88 -11.47 5.49
CA ASP A 112 -18.60 -12.55 4.81
C ASP A 112 -17.94 -13.89 5.14
N ASN A 113 -18.72 -14.82 5.67
CA ASN A 113 -18.31 -16.18 6.03
C ASN A 113 -18.89 -17.24 5.08
N SER A 114 -19.41 -16.84 3.93
CA SER A 114 -19.94 -17.78 2.93
C SER A 114 -18.86 -18.76 2.47
N THR A 115 -19.28 -19.90 1.96
CA THR A 115 -18.36 -20.90 1.37
C THR A 115 -17.49 -20.28 0.29
N LYS A 116 -18.03 -19.37 -0.53
CA LYS A 116 -17.29 -18.67 -1.58
C LYS A 116 -16.21 -17.74 -1.01
N ALA A 117 -16.54 -16.98 0.05
CA ALA A 117 -15.59 -16.10 0.72
C ALA A 117 -14.44 -16.90 1.36
N ARG A 118 -14.77 -18.01 2.05
CA ARG A 118 -13.76 -18.91 2.64
C ARG A 118 -12.86 -19.54 1.58
N GLN A 119 -13.40 -20.00 0.46
CA GLN A 119 -12.62 -20.53 -0.66
C GLN A 119 -11.66 -19.48 -1.22
N LYS A 120 -12.11 -18.22 -1.42
CA LYS A 120 -11.26 -17.12 -1.86
C LYS A 120 -10.12 -16.85 -0.87
N ALA A 121 -10.43 -16.78 0.43
CA ALA A 121 -9.42 -16.59 1.47
C ALA A 121 -8.39 -17.73 1.50
N LEU A 122 -8.83 -18.98 1.41
CA LEU A 122 -7.95 -20.14 1.34
C LEU A 122 -7.07 -20.14 0.08
N ALA A 123 -7.59 -19.69 -1.07
CA ALA A 123 -6.81 -19.54 -2.30
C ALA A 123 -5.72 -18.47 -2.17
N LEU A 124 -6.01 -17.33 -1.50
CA LEU A 124 -5.00 -16.31 -1.20
C LEU A 124 -3.93 -16.84 -0.25
N LEU A 125 -4.32 -17.56 0.81
CA LEU A 125 -3.37 -18.20 1.73
C LEU A 125 -2.52 -19.25 1.03
N ASP A 126 -3.06 -19.96 0.04
CA ASP A 126 -2.36 -20.94 -0.78
C ASP A 126 -1.29 -20.28 -1.66
N LYS A 127 -1.65 -19.20 -2.37
CA LYS A 127 -0.71 -18.39 -3.16
C LYS A 127 0.47 -17.86 -2.31
N LEU A 128 0.24 -17.60 -1.03
CA LEU A 128 1.24 -17.12 -0.08
C LEU A 128 1.97 -18.27 0.66
N GLY A 129 1.66 -19.53 0.34
CA GLY A 129 2.32 -20.71 0.92
C GLY A 129 1.95 -20.98 2.39
N ILE A 130 0.89 -20.40 2.92
CA ILE A 130 0.47 -20.51 4.33
C ILE A 130 -0.94 -21.08 4.54
N LYS A 131 -1.55 -21.71 3.54
CA LYS A 131 -2.89 -22.31 3.64
C LYS A 131 -3.01 -23.32 4.79
N HIS A 132 -1.96 -24.09 5.06
CA HIS A 132 -1.88 -25.07 6.14
C HIS A 132 -1.97 -24.43 7.54
N LEU A 133 -1.85 -23.10 7.64
CA LEU A 133 -1.96 -22.32 8.87
C LEU A 133 -3.33 -21.65 9.03
N ALA A 134 -4.30 -21.91 8.14
CA ALA A 134 -5.60 -21.23 8.11
C ALA A 134 -6.34 -21.27 9.46
N ASP A 135 -6.30 -22.40 10.15
CA ASP A 135 -6.97 -22.63 11.45
C ASP A 135 -6.10 -22.26 12.66
N LYS A 136 -4.86 -21.82 12.44
CA LYS A 136 -3.97 -21.36 13.50
C LYS A 136 -4.29 -19.93 13.92
N LYS A 137 -3.86 -19.57 15.14
CA LYS A 137 -3.96 -18.19 15.66
C LYS A 137 -2.65 -17.43 15.46
N PRO A 138 -2.65 -16.08 15.40
CA PRO A 138 -1.47 -15.27 15.11
C PRO A 138 -0.24 -15.58 15.99
N HIS A 139 -0.44 -15.87 17.28
CA HIS A 139 0.66 -16.19 18.20
C HIS A 139 1.37 -17.52 17.88
N GLN A 140 0.78 -18.37 17.05
CA GLN A 140 1.35 -19.67 16.63
C GLN A 140 2.20 -19.54 15.35
N LEU A 141 2.26 -18.35 14.74
CA LEU A 141 2.92 -18.07 13.47
C LEU A 141 4.24 -17.32 13.69
N SER A 142 5.21 -17.53 12.80
CA SER A 142 6.40 -16.68 12.69
C SER A 142 6.05 -15.26 12.23
N GLY A 143 6.99 -14.31 12.33
CA GLY A 143 6.81 -12.93 11.85
C GLY A 143 6.45 -12.89 10.37
N GLY A 144 7.19 -13.60 9.51
CA GLY A 144 6.92 -13.67 8.08
C GLY A 144 5.58 -14.32 7.74
N GLN A 145 5.19 -15.38 8.46
CA GLN A 145 3.87 -16.01 8.27
C GLN A 145 2.73 -15.05 8.65
N ARG A 146 2.89 -14.27 9.73
CA ARG A 146 1.92 -13.21 10.09
C ARG A 146 1.84 -12.13 9.03
N GLN A 147 2.99 -11.75 8.44
CA GLN A 147 3.01 -10.78 7.34
C GLN A 147 2.26 -11.30 6.12
N LYS A 148 2.50 -12.55 5.71
CA LYS A 148 1.76 -13.20 4.61
C LYS A 148 0.25 -13.24 4.89
N ALA A 149 -0.17 -13.49 6.13
CA ALA A 149 -1.59 -13.44 6.51
C ALA A 149 -2.18 -12.01 6.42
N ALA A 150 -1.42 -10.99 6.83
CA ALA A 150 -1.85 -9.59 6.69
C ALA A 150 -1.96 -9.15 5.23
N ILE A 151 -1.09 -9.66 4.35
CA ILE A 151 -1.17 -9.47 2.90
C ILE A 151 -2.44 -10.11 2.35
N ALA A 152 -2.73 -11.39 2.68
CA ALA A 152 -3.97 -12.05 2.26
C ALA A 152 -5.21 -11.26 2.67
N ARG A 153 -5.23 -10.73 3.91
CA ARG A 153 -6.30 -9.87 4.41
C ARG A 153 -6.46 -8.58 3.60
N ALA A 154 -5.37 -7.96 3.20
CA ALA A 154 -5.43 -6.73 2.39
C ALA A 154 -6.00 -6.98 0.99
N LEU A 155 -5.78 -8.17 0.43
CA LEU A 155 -6.16 -8.54 -0.93
C LEU A 155 -7.56 -9.14 -1.07
N ILE A 156 -8.20 -9.57 0.04
CA ILE A 156 -9.45 -10.35 -0.01
C ILE A 156 -10.61 -9.62 -0.70
N ASN A 157 -10.64 -8.29 -0.65
CA ASN A 157 -11.72 -7.47 -1.20
C ASN A 157 -11.45 -6.97 -2.64
N ASP A 158 -10.45 -7.51 -3.34
CA ASP A 158 -10.02 -7.05 -4.68
C ASP A 158 -9.85 -5.52 -4.74
N PRO A 159 -8.98 -4.94 -3.91
CA PRO A 159 -8.84 -3.50 -3.78
C PRO A 159 -8.37 -2.87 -5.09
N LYS A 160 -8.80 -1.62 -5.36
CA LYS A 160 -8.29 -0.80 -6.46
C LYS A 160 -6.96 -0.12 -6.15
N VAL A 161 -6.64 0.02 -4.86
CA VAL A 161 -5.36 0.53 -4.38
C VAL A 161 -4.85 -0.33 -3.25
N ILE A 162 -3.61 -0.75 -3.33
CA ILE A 162 -2.91 -1.50 -2.29
C ILE A 162 -1.81 -0.59 -1.72
N PHE A 163 -1.90 -0.32 -0.42
CA PHE A 163 -0.91 0.46 0.32
C PHE A 163 -0.06 -0.48 1.16
N GLY A 164 1.26 -0.48 0.94
CA GLY A 164 2.22 -1.31 1.65
C GLY A 164 3.28 -0.46 2.37
N ASP A 165 3.36 -0.56 3.69
CA ASP A 165 4.37 0.11 4.50
C ASP A 165 5.37 -0.91 5.03
N GLU A 166 6.62 -0.89 4.49
CA GLU A 166 7.74 -1.79 4.84
C GLU A 166 7.33 -3.28 4.86
N ILE A 167 6.58 -3.70 3.84
CA ILE A 167 5.86 -4.98 3.81
C ILE A 167 6.76 -6.23 3.78
N THR A 168 8.03 -6.07 3.44
CA THR A 168 9.01 -7.16 3.34
C THR A 168 9.98 -7.22 4.51
N ALA A 169 9.93 -6.26 5.45
CA ALA A 169 10.90 -6.15 6.54
C ALA A 169 10.97 -7.39 7.48
N SER A 170 9.91 -8.20 7.54
CA SER A 170 9.84 -9.41 8.36
C SER A 170 10.01 -10.71 7.55
N LEU A 171 10.32 -10.60 6.25
CA LEU A 171 10.45 -11.72 5.31
C LEU A 171 11.92 -11.98 4.99
N ASP A 172 12.25 -13.23 4.71
CA ASP A 172 13.50 -13.57 4.02
C ASP A 172 13.44 -13.09 2.55
N HIS A 173 14.60 -13.05 1.91
CA HIS A 173 14.72 -12.50 0.56
C HIS A 173 13.85 -13.20 -0.50
N GLU A 174 13.73 -14.53 -0.43
CA GLU A 174 12.89 -15.29 -1.37
C GLU A 174 11.41 -15.01 -1.13
N SER A 175 10.96 -15.06 0.12
CA SER A 175 9.58 -14.70 0.49
C SER A 175 9.24 -13.26 0.13
N ALA A 176 10.18 -12.32 0.25
CA ALA A 176 10.00 -10.94 -0.17
C ALA A 176 9.75 -10.83 -1.67
N LYS A 177 10.55 -11.52 -2.49
CA LYS A 177 10.36 -11.57 -3.96
C LYS A 177 9.04 -12.21 -4.35
N GLU A 178 8.65 -13.33 -3.71
CA GLU A 178 7.35 -13.98 -3.96
C GLU A 178 6.18 -13.03 -3.69
N VAL A 179 6.23 -12.30 -2.56
CA VAL A 179 5.20 -11.32 -2.20
C VAL A 179 5.16 -10.18 -3.21
N MET A 180 6.31 -9.62 -3.60
CA MET A 180 6.34 -8.55 -4.59
C MET A 180 5.84 -9.01 -5.95
N LYS A 181 6.17 -10.23 -6.38
CA LYS A 181 5.62 -10.83 -7.61
C LYS A 181 4.10 -10.97 -7.54
N LEU A 182 3.57 -11.43 -6.40
CA LEU A 182 2.12 -11.49 -6.19
C LEU A 182 1.48 -10.11 -6.30
N LEU A 183 2.08 -9.08 -5.68
CA LEU A 183 1.57 -7.71 -5.75
C LEU A 183 1.66 -7.12 -7.18
N ASP A 184 2.72 -7.46 -7.93
CA ASP A 184 2.85 -7.08 -9.34
C ASP A 184 1.71 -7.68 -10.19
N GLU A 185 1.24 -8.91 -9.93
CA GLU A 185 0.05 -9.48 -10.59
C GLU A 185 -1.21 -8.62 -10.39
N TYR A 186 -1.32 -7.94 -9.24
CA TYR A 186 -2.47 -7.06 -8.95
C TYR A 186 -2.43 -5.74 -9.71
N THR A 187 -1.28 -5.33 -10.27
CA THR A 187 -1.17 -4.08 -11.04
C THR A 187 -2.02 -4.08 -12.30
N SER A 188 -2.42 -5.25 -12.79
CA SER A 188 -3.37 -5.37 -13.89
C SER A 188 -4.73 -4.69 -13.62
N ASN A 189 -5.11 -4.56 -12.33
CA ASN A 189 -6.42 -4.03 -11.93
C ASN A 189 -6.34 -3.01 -10.76
N ALA A 190 -5.16 -2.79 -10.19
CA ALA A 190 -4.97 -1.96 -9.02
C ALA A 190 -3.71 -1.09 -9.12
N LEU A 191 -3.71 0.03 -8.42
CA LEU A 191 -2.50 0.77 -8.09
C LEU A 191 -1.87 0.14 -6.84
N VAL A 192 -0.62 -0.28 -6.92
CA VAL A 192 0.16 -0.80 -5.79
C VAL A 192 1.18 0.25 -5.38
N ILE A 193 1.13 0.72 -4.14
CA ILE A 193 2.08 1.70 -3.59
C ILE A 193 2.83 1.05 -2.43
N VAL A 194 4.15 0.92 -2.56
CA VAL A 194 5.00 0.28 -1.55
C VAL A 194 6.04 1.25 -1.04
N VAL A 195 6.04 1.46 0.27
CA VAL A 195 7.13 2.15 0.99
C VAL A 195 8.17 1.12 1.38
N THR A 196 9.43 1.40 1.03
CA THR A 196 10.56 0.55 1.41
C THR A 196 11.87 1.34 1.41
N HIS A 197 12.86 0.83 2.13
CA HIS A 197 14.26 1.26 2.02
C HIS A 197 15.13 0.28 1.21
N ASP A 198 14.56 -0.85 0.78
CA ASP A 198 15.22 -1.87 -0.04
C ASP A 198 14.86 -1.68 -1.52
N ALA A 199 15.82 -1.18 -2.30
CA ALA A 199 15.63 -0.97 -3.74
C ALA A 199 15.46 -2.30 -4.51
N SER A 200 16.00 -3.41 -4.00
CA SER A 200 15.97 -4.70 -4.71
C SER A 200 14.58 -5.26 -4.89
N ILE A 201 13.64 -4.90 -4.02
CA ILE A 201 12.25 -5.35 -4.13
C ILE A 201 11.41 -4.51 -5.11
N LEU A 202 11.95 -3.38 -5.60
CA LEU A 202 11.29 -2.46 -6.53
C LEU A 202 11.82 -2.58 -7.97
N GLU A 203 12.54 -3.64 -8.31
CA GLU A 203 13.08 -3.86 -9.67
C GLU A 203 12.00 -3.80 -10.76
N ASN A 204 10.77 -4.22 -10.44
CA ASN A 204 9.62 -4.19 -11.35
C ASN A 204 8.72 -2.96 -11.17
N ALA A 205 9.09 -1.98 -10.35
CA ALA A 205 8.28 -0.79 -10.16
C ALA A 205 8.21 0.04 -11.45
N ASP A 206 7.03 0.57 -11.75
CA ASP A 206 6.84 1.48 -12.89
C ASP A 206 7.41 2.87 -12.57
N ASP A 207 7.17 3.34 -11.34
CA ASP A 207 7.64 4.63 -10.87
C ASP A 207 8.30 4.48 -9.48
N ILE A 208 9.42 5.16 -9.25
CA ILE A 208 10.04 5.30 -7.93
C ILE A 208 10.03 6.77 -7.52
N ILE A 209 9.33 7.07 -6.42
CA ILE A 209 9.25 8.38 -5.80
C ILE A 209 10.29 8.45 -4.68
N ASN A 210 11.27 9.34 -4.81
CA ASN A 210 12.26 9.57 -3.77
C ASN A 210 11.84 10.74 -2.88
N ILE A 211 11.85 10.52 -1.56
CA ILE A 211 11.50 11.53 -0.56
C ILE A 211 12.68 11.80 0.35
N TRP A 212 12.97 13.09 0.55
CA TRP A 212 13.97 13.58 1.48
C TRP A 212 13.40 14.76 2.28
N ASP A 213 13.51 14.74 3.59
CA ASP A 213 13.04 15.80 4.51
C ASP A 213 11.64 16.34 4.16
N GLY A 214 10.70 15.41 3.97
CA GLY A 214 9.30 15.71 3.67
C GLY A 214 9.00 16.16 2.25
N SER A 215 9.99 16.26 1.35
CA SER A 215 9.83 16.74 -0.02
C SER A 215 10.14 15.64 -1.04
N ILE A 216 9.44 15.61 -2.16
CA ILE A 216 9.78 14.76 -3.30
C ILE A 216 11.01 15.34 -3.98
N THR A 217 12.10 14.58 -4.06
CA THR A 217 13.35 14.99 -4.72
C THR A 217 13.42 14.54 -6.17
N SER A 218 12.84 13.38 -6.48
CA SER A 218 12.74 12.87 -7.86
C SER A 218 11.60 11.86 -8.00
N ILE A 219 11.11 11.71 -9.23
CA ILE A 219 10.22 10.63 -9.66
C ILE A 219 10.90 9.96 -10.85
N ASN A 220 11.36 8.74 -10.68
CA ASN A 220 12.05 7.97 -11.69
C ASN A 220 11.07 6.99 -12.32
N LYS A 221 10.72 7.18 -13.59
CA LYS A 221 9.91 6.23 -14.37
C LYS A 221 10.81 5.13 -14.88
N GLN A 222 10.58 3.88 -14.47
CA GLN A 222 11.40 2.72 -14.85
C GLN A 222 10.83 1.98 -16.07
N ARG A 223 9.51 1.83 -16.14
CA ARG A 223 8.84 1.30 -17.32
C ARG A 223 8.33 2.46 -18.18
N MET A 224 9.04 2.77 -19.27
CA MET A 224 8.45 3.57 -20.34
C MET A 224 7.41 2.71 -21.05
N GLU A 225 6.18 3.18 -21.17
CA GLU A 225 5.17 2.59 -22.05
C GLU A 225 5.76 2.53 -23.47
N GLY A 226 6.01 1.28 -23.98
CA GLY A 226 6.23 0.99 -25.38
C GLY A 226 7.21 1.91 -26.12
N TYR A 227 8.52 1.70 -25.98
CA TYR A 227 9.41 2.01 -27.10
C TYR A 227 9.07 1.01 -28.22
N ASP A 228 8.35 1.47 -29.21
CA ASP A 228 8.16 0.78 -30.49
C ASP A 228 9.53 0.76 -31.19
N GLU A 229 10.30 -0.34 -31.06
CA GLU A 229 11.57 -0.55 -31.75
C GLU A 229 11.41 -0.60 -33.27
N SER A 230 10.19 -0.50 -33.81
CA SER A 230 9.94 -0.51 -35.26
C SER A 230 10.20 0.83 -35.95
N ALA A 231 10.52 1.91 -35.21
CA ALA A 231 10.73 3.25 -35.76
C ALA A 231 12.23 3.60 -36.05
N ILE A 232 13.17 2.69 -35.83
CA ILE A 232 14.60 2.89 -36.15
C ILE A 232 15.02 1.95 -37.30
N ASN A 233 14.38 2.08 -38.45
CA ASN A 233 14.88 1.61 -39.75
C ASN A 233 14.30 2.50 -40.87
N LEU A 234 14.93 3.62 -41.07
CA LEU A 234 14.95 4.36 -42.35
C LEU A 234 16.30 5.09 -42.48
#